data_3db188d2dfb6a455ada3f6404e9b3563
#
_entry.id   3db188d2dfb6a455ada3f6404e9b3563
#
_cell.length_a   1.000
_cell.length_b   1.000
_cell.length_c   1.000
_cell.angle_alpha   90.00
_cell.angle_beta   90.00
_cell.angle_gamma   90.00
#
_symmetry.space_group_name_H-M   'P 1'
#
loop_
_entity.id
_entity.type
_entity.pdbx_description
1 polymer ?
#
loop_
_entity_poly.entity_id
_entity_poly.type
_entity_poly.pdbx_seq_one_letter_code
_entity_poly.pdbx_strand_id
1 'polypeptide(L)'
;MKLGADPEFFILDDRSSIINASKICSRNKKNPLKVANDVSLFHDNVLLEFNIQECDSCEEFVKRCMKAKDYIKNLVPPNYRISLQAYGELEAEELKSKNAKDYGCVSDFNAYTLTENELPVTLLKNSDFRMAGGHFHIGGMQPDVVTNPVMKPLYVFMLDMFLGIPATLIDNNTDSYRRKSYFGTAGSYRDKPYGIEYRVLSPFWLRNESTAGLFYLLNEFVFHEMNEGIYKKFYKFNLNELKSNNPEQAYQCYGYDQNALIKAINTCNYSLARKFFNFAVNFMPNRLVSLVEYEISHPCSLIF
;
A
#
# COMPACT_ATOMS: atom_id res chain seq x y z
N MET A 1 14.54 -1.45 11.45
CA MET A 1 13.60 -0.96 10.38
C MET A 1 13.03 0.39 10.79
N LYS A 2 12.82 1.29 9.84
CA LYS A 2 12.02 2.50 10.04
C LYS A 2 10.80 2.41 9.13
N LEU A 3 9.58 2.53 9.68
CA LEU A 3 8.35 2.40 8.93
C LEU A 3 7.48 3.64 9.07
N GLY A 4 7.19 4.29 7.94
CA GLY A 4 6.18 5.34 7.81
C GLY A 4 5.03 4.89 6.92
N ALA A 5 3.98 5.70 6.80
CA ALA A 5 2.86 5.40 5.93
C ALA A 5 2.11 6.66 5.48
N ASP A 6 1.47 6.59 4.31
CA ASP A 6 0.59 7.63 3.78
C ASP A 6 -0.74 7.02 3.27
N PRO A 7 -1.63 6.59 4.19
CA PRO A 7 -2.94 6.06 3.82
C PRO A 7 -3.88 7.17 3.36
N GLU A 8 -4.59 6.89 2.27
CA GLU A 8 -5.60 7.73 1.64
C GLU A 8 -7.00 7.16 1.92
N PHE A 9 -8.03 7.99 2.02
CA PHE A 9 -9.39 7.52 2.27
C PHE A 9 -10.45 8.47 1.77
N PHE A 10 -11.64 7.91 1.56
CA PHE A 10 -12.81 8.66 1.13
C PHE A 10 -13.61 9.18 2.33
N ILE A 11 -14.31 10.26 2.11
CA ILE A 11 -15.36 10.78 3.00
C ILE A 11 -16.70 10.49 2.33
N LEU A 12 -17.61 9.89 3.07
CA LEU A 12 -18.96 9.58 2.62
C LEU A 12 -19.98 10.43 3.39
N ASP A 13 -20.99 10.91 2.70
CA ASP A 13 -22.16 11.54 3.32
C ASP A 13 -23.14 10.47 3.88
N ASP A 14 -24.27 10.91 4.40
CA ASP A 14 -25.36 10.07 4.94
C ASP A 14 -26.02 9.17 3.88
N ARG A 15 -25.92 9.54 2.59
CA ARG A 15 -26.40 8.75 1.44
C ARG A 15 -25.34 7.79 0.89
N SER A 16 -24.15 7.74 1.52
CA SER A 16 -22.98 7.00 1.05
C SER A 16 -22.36 7.53 -0.25
N SER A 17 -22.68 8.76 -0.66
CA SER A 17 -22.01 9.46 -1.75
C SER A 17 -20.64 9.97 -1.29
N ILE A 18 -19.65 9.89 -2.19
CA ILE A 18 -18.29 10.37 -1.87
C ILE A 18 -18.27 11.89 -1.97
N ILE A 19 -17.75 12.52 -0.92
CA ILE A 19 -17.56 13.97 -0.81
C ILE A 19 -16.09 14.32 -1.03
N ASN A 20 -15.86 15.38 -1.78
CA ASN A 20 -14.52 15.92 -1.98
C ASN A 20 -13.92 16.37 -0.64
N ALA A 21 -12.82 15.74 -0.23
CA ALA A 21 -12.19 15.98 1.07
C ALA A 21 -11.72 17.42 1.28
N SER A 22 -11.50 18.18 0.21
CA SER A 22 -11.16 19.62 0.32
C SER A 22 -12.26 20.48 0.97
N LYS A 23 -13.51 19.97 0.99
CA LYS A 23 -14.64 20.63 1.69
C LYS A 23 -14.54 20.47 3.21
N ILE A 24 -13.85 19.44 3.69
CA ILE A 24 -13.67 19.11 5.11
C ILE A 24 -12.30 19.58 5.60
N CYS A 25 -11.24 19.30 4.84
CA CYS A 25 -9.89 19.72 5.15
C CYS A 25 -9.37 20.67 4.06
N SER A 26 -9.24 21.95 4.37
CA SER A 26 -8.72 22.96 3.43
C SER A 26 -7.20 22.91 3.25
N ARG A 27 -6.51 22.07 4.03
CA ARG A 27 -5.05 21.91 3.98
C ARG A 27 -4.64 20.92 2.89
N ASN A 28 -3.58 21.22 2.18
CA ASN A 28 -3.02 20.39 1.13
C ASN A 28 -1.58 19.92 1.47
N LYS A 29 -0.99 19.12 0.64
CA LYS A 29 0.35 18.53 0.84
C LYS A 29 1.45 19.58 1.07
N LYS A 30 1.34 20.79 0.49
CA LYS A 30 2.32 21.87 0.68
C LYS A 30 2.19 22.57 2.02
N ASN A 31 1.00 22.52 2.62
CA ASN A 31 0.71 23.14 3.93
C ASN A 31 -0.21 22.22 4.75
N PRO A 32 0.28 21.06 5.19
CA PRO A 32 -0.52 20.06 5.89
C PRO A 32 -0.93 20.55 7.28
N LEU A 33 -2.05 20.04 7.78
CA LEU A 33 -2.47 20.21 9.16
C LEU A 33 -1.64 19.28 10.05
N LYS A 34 -0.92 19.84 11.01
CA LYS A 34 -0.20 19.06 12.00
C LYS A 34 -1.18 18.50 13.04
N VAL A 35 -1.35 17.19 13.06
CA VAL A 35 -2.16 16.45 14.04
C VAL A 35 -1.33 16.16 15.29
N ALA A 36 -0.05 15.86 15.08
CA ALA A 36 0.98 15.67 16.09
C ALA A 36 2.34 16.05 15.47
N ASN A 37 3.42 15.94 16.25
CA ASN A 37 4.77 16.23 15.74
C ASN A 37 5.15 15.34 14.53
N ASP A 38 4.60 14.15 14.49
CA ASP A 38 4.94 13.03 13.61
C ASP A 38 3.76 12.53 12.77
N VAL A 39 2.62 13.24 12.81
CA VAL A 39 1.43 12.96 12.00
C VAL A 39 0.89 14.25 11.41
N SER A 40 0.72 14.27 10.10
CA SER A 40 0.06 15.37 9.39
C SER A 40 -1.10 14.86 8.54
N LEU A 41 -2.09 15.76 8.32
CA LEU A 41 -3.31 15.51 7.57
C LEU A 41 -3.48 16.58 6.49
N PHE A 42 -3.91 16.16 5.31
CA PHE A 42 -4.23 17.08 4.22
C PHE A 42 -5.19 16.39 3.22
N HIS A 43 -5.78 17.17 2.33
CA HIS A 43 -6.43 16.58 1.17
C HIS A 43 -5.40 16.42 0.04
N ASP A 44 -5.38 15.24 -0.58
CA ASP A 44 -4.76 15.03 -1.88
C ASP A 44 -5.87 14.78 -2.90
N ASN A 45 -6.04 15.74 -3.82
CA ASN A 45 -7.14 15.73 -4.75
C ASN A 45 -8.51 15.74 -4.02
N VAL A 46 -9.29 14.68 -4.16
CA VAL A 46 -10.59 14.48 -3.51
C VAL A 46 -10.51 13.59 -2.27
N LEU A 47 -9.36 13.00 -2.01
CA LEU A 47 -9.12 12.11 -0.89
C LEU A 47 -8.58 12.88 0.31
N LEU A 48 -8.79 12.34 1.50
CA LEU A 48 -8.08 12.74 2.69
C LEU A 48 -6.88 11.82 2.87
N GLU A 49 -5.71 12.38 3.20
CA GLU A 49 -4.47 11.63 3.34
C GLU A 49 -3.77 11.97 4.66
N PHE A 50 -3.28 10.95 5.35
CA PHE A 50 -2.31 11.12 6.41
C PHE A 50 -0.89 10.96 5.88
N ASN A 51 0.03 11.67 6.52
CA ASN A 51 1.43 11.31 6.50
C ASN A 51 1.84 10.94 7.93
N ILE A 52 2.17 9.68 8.13
CA ILE A 52 2.69 9.12 9.38
C ILE A 52 4.19 8.96 9.19
N GLN A 53 4.97 9.73 9.96
CA GLN A 53 6.43 9.68 9.89
C GLN A 53 6.95 8.32 10.39
N GLU A 54 8.21 8.03 10.05
CA GLU A 54 8.85 6.77 10.40
C GLU A 54 8.82 6.47 11.90
N CYS A 55 8.51 5.23 12.22
CA CYS A 55 8.51 4.65 13.55
C CYS A 55 9.52 3.52 13.64
N ASP A 56 10.09 3.33 14.83
CA ASP A 56 11.07 2.27 15.10
C ASP A 56 10.43 1.05 15.80
N SER A 57 9.17 1.15 16.24
CA SER A 57 8.46 0.07 16.92
C SER A 57 7.00 -0.06 16.47
N CYS A 58 6.48 -1.28 16.59
CA CYS A 58 5.07 -1.59 16.30
C CYS A 58 4.11 -0.78 17.18
N GLU A 59 4.40 -0.66 18.47
CA GLU A 59 3.57 0.08 19.42
C GLU A 59 3.44 1.56 19.00
N GLU A 60 4.57 2.18 18.68
CA GLU A 60 4.58 3.58 18.23
C GLU A 60 3.82 3.77 16.93
N PHE A 61 4.02 2.89 15.94
CA PHE A 61 3.32 2.93 14.67
C PHE A 61 1.80 2.85 14.85
N VAL A 62 1.33 1.84 15.61
CA VAL A 62 -0.09 1.64 15.90
C VAL A 62 -0.66 2.86 16.64
N LYS A 63 0.03 3.37 17.65
CA LYS A 63 -0.38 4.57 18.40
C LYS A 63 -0.55 5.78 17.49
N ARG A 64 0.38 6.02 16.54
CA ARG A 64 0.28 7.12 15.59
C ARG A 64 -0.89 6.92 14.61
N CYS A 65 -1.08 5.70 14.10
CA CYS A 65 -2.22 5.35 13.25
C CYS A 65 -3.55 5.61 13.93
N MET A 66 -3.72 5.14 15.16
CA MET A 66 -4.98 5.31 15.91
C MET A 66 -5.21 6.77 16.30
N LYS A 67 -4.18 7.49 16.72
CA LYS A 67 -4.27 8.93 16.98
C LYS A 67 -4.71 9.73 15.73
N ALA A 68 -4.17 9.36 14.58
CA ALA A 68 -4.57 9.92 13.30
C ALA A 68 -6.06 9.66 13.04
N LYS A 69 -6.48 8.41 13.22
CA LYS A 69 -7.87 7.97 13.02
C LYS A 69 -8.86 8.70 13.96
N ASP A 70 -8.51 8.83 15.23
CA ASP A 70 -9.34 9.55 16.23
C ASP A 70 -9.42 11.04 15.90
N TYR A 71 -8.33 11.63 15.43
CA TYR A 71 -8.33 13.04 15.02
C TYR A 71 -9.32 13.29 13.88
N ILE A 72 -9.33 12.43 12.85
CA ILE A 72 -10.28 12.56 11.74
C ILE A 72 -11.72 12.40 12.21
N LYS A 73 -12.02 11.45 13.07
CA LYS A 73 -13.38 11.27 13.62
C LYS A 73 -13.91 12.55 14.26
N ASN A 74 -13.01 13.32 14.87
CA ASN A 74 -13.38 14.60 15.48
C ASN A 74 -13.41 15.77 14.48
N LEU A 75 -12.66 15.68 13.38
CA LEU A 75 -12.61 16.71 12.34
C LEU A 75 -13.82 16.63 11.40
N VAL A 76 -14.24 15.43 11.07
CA VAL A 76 -15.31 15.17 10.11
C VAL A 76 -16.67 15.39 10.81
N PRO A 77 -17.56 16.21 10.24
CA PRO A 77 -18.89 16.44 10.83
C PRO A 77 -19.69 15.14 11.02
N PRO A 78 -20.61 15.06 12.00
CA PRO A 78 -21.31 13.82 12.36
C PRO A 78 -22.16 13.17 11.24
N ASN A 79 -22.53 13.95 10.24
CA ASN A 79 -23.27 13.49 9.08
C ASN A 79 -22.39 12.87 7.98
N TYR A 80 -21.08 12.80 8.21
CA TYR A 80 -20.12 12.17 7.30
C TYR A 80 -19.44 10.97 7.97
N ARG A 81 -18.95 10.06 7.16
CA ARG A 81 -18.22 8.86 7.58
C ARG A 81 -16.92 8.74 6.80
N ILE A 82 -15.94 8.09 7.39
CA ILE A 82 -14.66 7.78 6.73
C ILE A 82 -14.75 6.38 6.14
N SER A 83 -14.26 6.24 4.89
CA SER A 83 -14.20 4.95 4.21
C SER A 83 -12.78 4.62 3.77
N LEU A 84 -12.34 3.41 4.12
CA LEU A 84 -11.08 2.79 3.69
C LEU A 84 -11.26 1.97 2.40
N GLN A 85 -12.32 2.22 1.63
CA GLN A 85 -12.50 1.57 0.34
C GLN A 85 -11.37 1.93 -0.63
N ALA A 86 -11.02 0.99 -1.52
CA ALA A 86 -9.90 1.15 -2.44
C ALA A 86 -10.24 1.96 -3.70
N TYR A 87 -11.51 2.05 -4.03
CA TYR A 87 -12.05 2.66 -5.26
C TYR A 87 -13.38 3.33 -4.95
N GLY A 88 -13.68 4.43 -5.62
CA GLY A 88 -14.95 5.10 -5.48
C GLY A 88 -15.28 6.00 -6.65
N GLU A 89 -16.57 6.07 -7.01
CA GLU A 89 -17.13 6.93 -8.04
C GLU A 89 -17.68 8.20 -7.40
N LEU A 90 -17.41 9.35 -8.00
CA LEU A 90 -17.80 10.67 -7.50
C LEU A 90 -18.86 11.28 -8.40
N GLU A 91 -19.80 12.00 -7.81
CA GLU A 91 -20.73 12.82 -8.56
C GLU A 91 -20.01 13.98 -9.26
N ALA A 92 -20.52 14.41 -10.42
CA ALA A 92 -19.92 15.47 -11.22
C ALA A 92 -19.69 16.77 -10.45
N GLU A 93 -20.52 17.05 -9.43
CA GLU A 93 -20.40 18.22 -8.55
C GLU A 93 -19.11 18.20 -7.74
N GLU A 94 -18.70 17.03 -7.26
CA GLU A 94 -17.49 16.82 -6.45
C GLU A 94 -16.20 16.96 -7.28
N LEU A 95 -16.31 16.86 -8.59
CA LEU A 95 -15.21 16.96 -9.55
C LEU A 95 -15.05 18.35 -10.20
N LYS A 96 -15.87 19.33 -9.83
CA LYS A 96 -15.83 20.69 -10.44
C LYS A 96 -14.56 21.47 -10.11
N SER A 97 -13.94 21.21 -8.96
CA SER A 97 -12.74 21.95 -8.56
C SER A 97 -11.54 21.58 -9.46
N LYS A 98 -10.66 22.54 -9.72
CA LYS A 98 -9.43 22.28 -10.48
C LYS A 98 -8.61 21.14 -9.85
N ASN A 99 -8.47 21.15 -8.53
CA ASN A 99 -7.70 20.14 -7.78
C ASN A 99 -8.30 18.74 -7.96
N ALA A 100 -9.63 18.62 -8.07
CA ALA A 100 -10.29 17.33 -8.24
C ALA A 100 -9.98 16.67 -9.60
N LYS A 101 -9.57 17.45 -10.60
CA LYS A 101 -9.22 16.99 -11.94
C LYS A 101 -7.72 16.72 -12.11
N ASP A 102 -6.91 17.16 -11.17
CA ASP A 102 -5.46 16.95 -11.21
C ASP A 102 -5.14 15.60 -10.55
N TYR A 103 -4.74 14.62 -11.33
CA TYR A 103 -4.08 13.42 -10.81
C TYR A 103 -2.64 13.79 -10.50
N GLY A 104 -2.34 14.03 -9.23
CA GLY A 104 -1.01 14.35 -8.72
C GLY A 104 -0.05 13.16 -8.69
N CYS A 105 -0.43 12.04 -9.31
CA CYS A 105 0.40 10.84 -9.30
C CYS A 105 1.60 10.98 -10.22
N VAL A 106 2.77 10.97 -9.61
CA VAL A 106 4.02 10.64 -10.30
C VAL A 106 4.00 9.14 -10.56
N SER A 107 4.42 8.69 -11.74
CA SER A 107 4.57 7.27 -12.08
C SER A 107 5.38 6.55 -11.00
N ASP A 108 5.01 5.31 -10.73
CA ASP A 108 5.78 4.39 -9.90
C ASP A 108 6.47 3.35 -10.79
N PHE A 109 7.48 2.68 -10.23
CA PHE A 109 8.17 1.58 -10.89
C PHE A 109 7.47 0.26 -10.62
N ASN A 110 7.64 -0.68 -11.55
CA ASN A 110 7.26 -2.07 -11.35
C ASN A 110 8.52 -2.94 -11.22
N ALA A 111 8.62 -3.65 -10.11
CA ALA A 111 9.78 -4.48 -9.82
C ALA A 111 9.92 -5.67 -10.78
N TYR A 112 8.82 -6.17 -11.35
CA TYR A 112 8.85 -7.32 -12.26
C TYR A 112 9.23 -6.95 -13.68
N THR A 113 8.84 -5.77 -14.15
CA THR A 113 9.17 -5.29 -15.50
C THR A 113 10.41 -4.40 -15.53
N LEU A 114 10.83 -3.88 -14.38
CA LEU A 114 11.93 -2.89 -14.22
C LEU A 114 11.68 -1.60 -15.03
N THR A 115 10.43 -1.26 -15.26
CA THR A 115 9.99 -0.07 -15.97
C THR A 115 9.05 0.76 -15.12
N GLU A 116 8.84 2.00 -15.52
CA GLU A 116 7.75 2.81 -14.96
C GLU A 116 6.39 2.21 -15.37
N ASN A 117 5.45 2.19 -14.41
CA ASN A 117 4.06 1.84 -14.72
C ASN A 117 3.46 2.94 -15.61
N GLU A 118 2.92 2.55 -16.75
CA GLU A 118 2.19 3.47 -17.61
C GLU A 118 0.89 3.92 -16.94
N LEU A 119 0.77 5.22 -16.70
CA LEU A 119 -0.46 5.80 -16.17
C LEU A 119 -1.34 6.25 -17.35
N PRO A 120 -2.59 5.80 -17.47
CA PRO A 120 -3.52 6.28 -18.47
C PRO A 120 -4.04 7.69 -18.11
N VAL A 121 -3.14 8.68 -18.09
CA VAL A 121 -3.38 10.04 -17.57
C VAL A 121 -4.61 10.70 -18.20
N THR A 122 -4.83 10.51 -19.49
CA THR A 122 -5.99 11.09 -20.20
C THR A 122 -7.30 10.48 -19.71
N LEU A 123 -7.32 9.15 -19.53
CA LEU A 123 -8.49 8.45 -18.98
C LEU A 123 -8.78 8.91 -17.55
N LEU A 124 -7.74 8.95 -16.73
CA LEU A 124 -7.87 9.32 -15.32
C LEU A 124 -8.33 10.77 -15.12
N LYS A 125 -7.84 11.71 -15.91
CA LYS A 125 -8.27 13.12 -15.83
C LYS A 125 -9.75 13.33 -16.14
N ASN A 126 -10.32 12.49 -16.98
CA ASN A 126 -11.71 12.58 -17.41
C ASN A 126 -12.65 11.61 -16.70
N SER A 127 -12.11 10.79 -15.79
CA SER A 127 -12.91 9.81 -15.04
C SER A 127 -13.65 10.43 -13.85
N ASP A 128 -14.75 9.83 -13.51
CA ASP A 128 -15.56 10.11 -12.31
C ASP A 128 -15.13 9.26 -11.10
N PHE A 129 -14.16 8.38 -11.25
CA PHE A 129 -13.66 7.52 -10.17
C PHE A 129 -12.31 8.00 -9.60
N ARG A 130 -12.06 7.60 -8.37
CA ARG A 130 -10.78 7.79 -7.67
C ARG A 130 -10.39 6.52 -6.95
N MET A 131 -9.10 6.42 -6.63
CA MET A 131 -8.52 5.24 -5.97
C MET A 131 -7.72 5.70 -4.76
N ALA A 132 -7.91 4.97 -3.66
CA ALA A 132 -7.20 5.21 -2.40
C ALA A 132 -6.10 4.17 -2.19
N GLY A 133 -4.91 4.63 -1.85
CA GLY A 133 -3.75 3.82 -1.51
C GLY A 133 -3.49 3.77 -0.01
N GLY A 134 -2.77 2.74 0.41
CA GLY A 134 -2.28 2.61 1.78
C GLY A 134 -0.80 2.24 1.77
N HIS A 135 0.04 3.20 1.38
CA HIS A 135 1.43 2.98 1.07
C HIS A 135 2.28 2.89 2.33
N PHE A 136 3.31 2.05 2.29
CA PHE A 136 4.32 1.95 3.35
C PHE A 136 5.66 2.51 2.88
N HIS A 137 6.25 3.36 3.71
CA HIS A 137 7.59 3.89 3.54
C HIS A 137 8.57 3.11 4.40
N ILE A 138 9.42 2.29 3.78
CA ILE A 138 10.35 1.40 4.46
C ILE A 138 11.75 1.97 4.35
N GLY A 139 12.32 2.33 5.48
CA GLY A 139 13.65 2.91 5.61
C GLY A 139 14.54 2.15 6.60
N GLY A 140 15.75 2.67 6.79
CA GLY A 140 16.77 2.05 7.64
C GLY A 140 17.41 0.82 6.99
N MET A 141 17.28 0.66 5.67
CA MET A 141 17.93 -0.39 4.90
C MET A 141 19.45 -0.20 4.90
N GLN A 142 20.18 -1.32 4.78
CA GLN A 142 21.63 -1.27 4.63
C GLN A 142 22.01 -0.47 3.37
N PRO A 143 23.14 0.27 3.40
CA PRO A 143 23.55 1.10 2.28
C PRO A 143 23.67 0.35 0.94
N ASP A 144 24.13 -0.89 0.96
CA ASP A 144 24.23 -1.75 -0.21
C ASP A 144 22.85 -2.12 -0.79
N VAL A 145 21.82 -2.25 0.04
CA VAL A 145 20.43 -2.45 -0.43
C VAL A 145 19.90 -1.18 -1.10
N VAL A 146 20.18 -0.01 -0.52
CA VAL A 146 19.70 1.27 -1.05
C VAL A 146 20.36 1.62 -2.38
N THR A 147 21.66 1.34 -2.51
CA THR A 147 22.47 1.73 -3.68
C THR A 147 22.51 0.68 -4.79
N ASN A 148 22.22 -0.58 -4.46
CA ASN A 148 22.26 -1.67 -5.43
C ASN A 148 20.92 -1.76 -6.19
N PRO A 149 20.88 -1.52 -7.51
CA PRO A 149 19.65 -1.52 -8.29
C PRO A 149 18.94 -2.90 -8.33
N VAL A 150 19.67 -3.98 -8.01
CA VAL A 150 19.11 -5.36 -7.95
C VAL A 150 18.31 -5.58 -6.68
N MET A 151 18.71 -4.96 -5.58
CA MET A 151 18.16 -5.31 -4.25
C MET A 151 16.76 -4.79 -4.02
N LYS A 152 16.43 -3.60 -4.54
CA LYS A 152 15.09 -3.03 -4.35
C LYS A 152 13.97 -3.85 -5.01
N PRO A 153 14.10 -4.30 -6.29
CA PRO A 153 13.14 -5.23 -6.87
C PRO A 153 13.00 -6.53 -6.08
N LEU A 154 14.11 -7.15 -5.64
CA LEU A 154 14.06 -8.35 -4.79
C LEU A 154 13.32 -8.10 -3.47
N TYR A 155 13.53 -6.93 -2.87
CA TYR A 155 12.79 -6.54 -1.68
C TYR A 155 11.28 -6.46 -1.94
N VAL A 156 10.90 -5.85 -3.07
CA VAL A 156 9.49 -5.72 -3.48
C VAL A 156 8.86 -7.09 -3.77
N PHE A 157 9.60 -8.03 -4.39
CA PHE A 157 9.11 -9.41 -4.57
C PHE A 157 8.81 -10.10 -3.23
N MET A 158 9.66 -9.88 -2.22
CA MET A 158 9.42 -10.42 -0.88
C MET A 158 8.23 -9.73 -0.19
N LEU A 159 8.07 -8.41 -0.39
CA LEU A 159 6.87 -7.73 0.09
C LEU A 159 5.59 -8.25 -0.60
N ASP A 160 5.62 -8.51 -1.89
CA ASP A 160 4.45 -9.10 -2.56
C ASP A 160 4.10 -10.48 -2.00
N MET A 161 5.09 -11.33 -1.73
CA MET A 161 4.87 -12.66 -1.15
C MET A 161 4.36 -12.57 0.30
N PHE A 162 5.00 -11.78 1.16
CA PHE A 162 4.76 -11.81 2.61
C PHE A 162 3.87 -10.67 3.12
N LEU A 163 3.54 -9.69 2.28
CA LEU A 163 2.62 -8.59 2.59
C LEU A 163 1.45 -8.54 1.61
N GLY A 164 1.73 -8.54 0.30
CA GLY A 164 0.72 -8.44 -0.76
C GLY A 164 -0.23 -9.63 -0.79
N ILE A 165 0.28 -10.85 -0.62
CA ILE A 165 -0.54 -12.07 -0.54
C ILE A 165 -1.41 -12.08 0.73
N PRO A 166 -0.89 -11.87 1.95
CA PRO A 166 -1.74 -11.70 3.13
C PRO A 166 -2.77 -10.58 2.97
N ALA A 167 -2.37 -9.43 2.41
CA ALA A 167 -3.29 -8.34 2.14
C ALA A 167 -4.46 -8.75 1.23
N THR A 168 -4.19 -9.53 0.18
CA THR A 168 -5.24 -10.03 -0.73
C THR A 168 -6.25 -10.95 -0.03
N LEU A 169 -5.84 -11.64 1.04
CA LEU A 169 -6.70 -12.50 1.84
C LEU A 169 -7.50 -11.74 2.92
N ILE A 170 -6.92 -10.65 3.44
CA ILE A 170 -7.48 -9.88 4.56
C ILE A 170 -8.33 -8.71 4.07
N ASP A 171 -7.97 -8.09 2.94
CA ASP A 171 -8.71 -6.97 2.34
C ASP A 171 -10.06 -7.47 1.81
N ASN A 172 -11.11 -7.22 2.58
CA ASN A 172 -12.48 -7.57 2.22
C ASN A 172 -13.18 -6.51 1.34
N ASN A 173 -12.42 -5.57 0.80
CA ASN A 173 -12.93 -4.54 -0.10
C ASN A 173 -13.22 -5.14 -1.48
N THR A 174 -14.49 -5.20 -1.84
CA THR A 174 -14.98 -5.77 -3.10
C THR A 174 -14.48 -5.03 -4.34
N ASP A 175 -14.04 -3.78 -4.19
CA ASP A 175 -13.57 -2.94 -5.28
C ASP A 175 -12.03 -2.83 -5.39
N SER A 176 -11.29 -3.57 -4.56
CA SER A 176 -9.81 -3.57 -4.62
C SER A 176 -9.29 -3.97 -6.00
N TYR A 177 -9.94 -4.89 -6.71
CA TYR A 177 -9.56 -5.26 -8.08
C TYR A 177 -9.68 -4.10 -9.07
N ARG A 178 -10.65 -3.17 -8.88
CA ARG A 178 -10.80 -1.97 -9.72
C ARG A 178 -9.61 -1.03 -9.56
N ARG A 179 -9.15 -0.83 -8.31
CA ARG A 179 -7.93 -0.08 -8.03
C ARG A 179 -6.73 -0.72 -8.73
N LYS A 180 -6.60 -2.04 -8.66
CA LYS A 180 -5.50 -2.81 -9.28
C LYS A 180 -5.44 -2.70 -10.81
N SER A 181 -6.53 -2.30 -11.46
CA SER A 181 -6.54 -2.05 -12.90
C SER A 181 -5.77 -0.78 -13.31
N TYR A 182 -5.47 0.10 -12.34
CA TYR A 182 -4.81 1.39 -12.59
C TYR A 182 -3.61 1.63 -11.67
N PHE A 183 -3.72 1.27 -10.39
CA PHE A 183 -2.69 1.52 -9.38
C PHE A 183 -2.55 0.34 -8.42
N GLY A 184 -1.34 0.23 -7.85
CA GLY A 184 -1.07 -0.76 -6.81
C GLY A 184 -1.09 -2.19 -7.31
N THR A 185 -0.73 -2.42 -8.57
CA THR A 185 -0.44 -3.76 -9.09
C THR A 185 0.73 -4.37 -8.35
N ALA A 186 0.84 -5.69 -8.37
CA ALA A 186 2.01 -6.39 -7.84
C ALA A 186 3.30 -5.78 -8.39
N GLY A 187 4.29 -5.63 -7.55
CA GLY A 187 5.56 -5.00 -7.91
C GLY A 187 5.58 -3.48 -7.88
N SER A 188 4.46 -2.79 -7.61
CA SER A 188 4.42 -1.32 -7.61
C SER A 188 5.17 -0.72 -6.42
N TYR A 189 6.18 0.11 -6.72
CA TYR A 189 6.96 0.82 -5.70
C TYR A 189 7.51 2.15 -6.24
N ARG A 190 7.91 3.03 -5.34
CA ARG A 190 8.77 4.18 -5.65
C ARG A 190 10.12 4.03 -4.98
N ASP A 191 11.15 4.37 -5.73
CA ASP A 191 12.49 4.51 -5.20
C ASP A 191 12.58 5.76 -4.31
N LYS A 192 13.18 5.60 -3.13
CA LYS A 192 13.39 6.68 -2.17
C LYS A 192 14.86 6.67 -1.71
N PRO A 193 15.42 7.84 -1.40
CA PRO A 193 16.81 7.92 -0.90
C PRO A 193 17.04 7.14 0.40
N TYR A 194 15.97 6.94 1.20
CA TYR A 194 16.02 6.20 2.47
C TYR A 194 15.67 4.72 2.33
N GLY A 195 15.20 4.27 1.16
CA GLY A 195 14.69 2.92 0.94
C GLY A 195 13.65 2.85 -0.16
N ILE A 196 12.45 2.36 0.16
CA ILE A 196 11.36 2.20 -0.79
C ILE A 196 10.01 2.69 -0.21
N GLU A 197 9.12 3.11 -1.10
CA GLU A 197 7.68 3.29 -0.85
C GLU A 197 6.95 2.14 -1.55
N TYR A 198 6.41 1.18 -0.78
CA TYR A 198 5.63 0.06 -1.29
C TYR A 198 4.19 0.48 -1.51
N ARG A 199 3.66 0.32 -2.74
CA ARG A 199 2.43 0.96 -3.20
C ARG A 199 1.29 0.02 -3.55
N VAL A 200 1.44 -1.26 -3.28
CA VAL A 200 0.48 -2.30 -3.69
C VAL A 200 -0.82 -2.26 -2.89
N LEU A 201 -0.78 -1.86 -1.62
CA LEU A 201 -1.91 -1.98 -0.71
C LEU A 201 -2.93 -0.84 -0.83
N SER A 202 -4.20 -1.16 -0.55
CA SER A 202 -5.27 -0.20 -0.22
C SER A 202 -5.16 0.21 1.26
N PRO A 203 -5.90 1.22 1.73
CA PRO A 203 -5.81 1.68 3.13
C PRO A 203 -6.48 0.75 4.16
N PHE A 204 -7.02 -0.41 3.78
CA PHE A 204 -7.79 -1.33 4.64
C PHE A 204 -7.06 -1.70 5.94
N TRP A 205 -5.72 -1.73 5.93
CA TRP A 205 -4.90 -2.09 7.08
C TRP A 205 -5.02 -1.09 8.25
N LEU A 206 -5.54 0.11 7.99
CA LEU A 206 -5.82 1.12 9.02
C LEU A 206 -7.16 0.88 9.75
N ARG A 207 -7.91 -0.18 9.43
CA ARG A 207 -9.24 -0.43 9.98
C ARG A 207 -9.28 -0.53 11.50
N ASN A 208 -8.27 -1.14 12.12
CA ASN A 208 -8.12 -1.26 13.59
C ASN A 208 -6.65 -1.44 14.00
N GLU A 209 -6.40 -1.45 15.31
CA GLU A 209 -5.06 -1.61 15.90
C GLU A 209 -4.41 -2.94 15.53
N SER A 210 -5.18 -4.04 15.57
CA SER A 210 -4.68 -5.39 15.27
C SER A 210 -4.15 -5.47 13.85
N THR A 211 -4.94 -4.99 12.87
CA THR A 211 -4.54 -5.01 11.45
C THR A 211 -3.35 -4.09 11.21
N ALA A 212 -3.35 -2.87 11.78
CA ALA A 212 -2.22 -1.95 11.65
C ALA A 212 -0.94 -2.56 12.25
N GLY A 213 -1.04 -3.17 13.41
CA GLY A 213 0.06 -3.88 14.07
C GLY A 213 0.56 -5.08 13.26
N LEU A 214 -0.35 -5.89 12.70
CA LEU A 214 0.02 -7.01 11.84
C LEU A 214 0.84 -6.52 10.64
N PHE A 215 0.39 -5.47 9.95
CA PHE A 215 1.10 -4.97 8.77
C PHE A 215 2.45 -4.33 9.12
N TYR A 216 2.62 -3.75 10.30
CA TYR A 216 3.93 -3.39 10.82
C TYR A 216 4.83 -4.62 10.96
N LEU A 217 4.35 -5.67 11.65
CA LEU A 217 5.12 -6.89 11.92
C LEU A 217 5.48 -7.67 10.65
N LEU A 218 4.61 -7.66 9.64
CA LEU A 218 4.93 -8.26 8.33
C LEU A 218 6.03 -7.49 7.60
N ASN A 219 6.01 -6.15 7.64
CA ASN A 219 7.10 -5.33 7.11
C ASN A 219 8.42 -5.59 7.86
N GLU A 220 8.36 -5.67 9.20
CA GLU A 220 9.52 -5.96 10.04
C GLU A 220 10.10 -7.34 9.74
N PHE A 221 9.25 -8.35 9.57
CA PHE A 221 9.65 -9.69 9.15
C PHE A 221 10.39 -9.66 7.82
N VAL A 222 9.82 -9.05 6.77
CA VAL A 222 10.48 -8.93 5.47
C VAL A 222 11.80 -8.18 5.59
N PHE A 223 11.84 -7.11 6.37
CA PHE A 223 13.07 -6.32 6.59
C PHE A 223 14.21 -7.17 7.18
N HIS A 224 13.92 -7.95 8.22
CA HIS A 224 14.92 -8.82 8.85
C HIS A 224 15.33 -9.97 7.93
N GLU A 225 14.38 -10.64 7.33
CA GLU A 225 14.65 -11.77 6.44
C GLU A 225 15.41 -11.37 5.16
N MET A 226 15.20 -10.15 4.65
CA MET A 226 16.00 -9.62 3.54
C MET A 226 17.47 -9.44 3.92
N ASN A 227 17.75 -8.98 5.15
CA ASN A 227 19.11 -8.88 5.66
C ASN A 227 19.77 -10.26 5.83
N GLU A 228 19.00 -11.28 6.20
CA GLU A 228 19.45 -12.69 6.28
C GLU A 228 19.51 -13.38 4.90
N GLY A 229 19.08 -12.68 3.85
CA GLY A 229 19.15 -13.17 2.46
C GLY A 229 18.08 -14.18 2.08
N ILE A 230 16.87 -14.09 2.63
CA ILE A 230 15.72 -14.96 2.30
C ILE A 230 15.43 -15.02 0.80
N TYR A 231 15.64 -13.91 0.08
CA TYR A 231 15.42 -13.85 -1.36
C TYR A 231 16.23 -14.91 -2.13
N LYS A 232 17.39 -15.33 -1.61
CA LYS A 232 18.23 -16.37 -2.23
C LYS A 232 17.55 -17.75 -2.26
N LYS A 233 16.51 -17.95 -1.44
CA LYS A 233 15.69 -19.17 -1.47
C LYS A 233 14.72 -19.20 -2.67
N PHE A 234 14.44 -18.03 -3.26
CA PHE A 234 13.41 -17.87 -4.29
C PHE A 234 13.95 -17.32 -5.60
N TYR A 235 15.07 -16.59 -5.57
CA TYR A 235 15.59 -15.89 -6.73
C TYR A 235 17.08 -16.09 -6.93
N LYS A 236 17.43 -16.29 -8.20
CA LYS A 236 18.76 -16.03 -8.72
C LYS A 236 18.70 -14.75 -9.53
N PHE A 237 19.77 -13.95 -9.52
CA PHE A 237 19.86 -12.75 -10.32
C PHE A 237 21.17 -12.69 -11.08
N ASN A 238 21.13 -12.07 -12.26
CA ASN A 238 22.26 -11.88 -13.13
C ASN A 238 22.46 -10.38 -13.39
N LEU A 239 23.54 -9.81 -12.86
CA LEU A 239 23.88 -8.38 -12.99
C LEU A 239 24.10 -7.96 -14.45
N ASN A 240 24.60 -8.86 -15.30
CA ASN A 240 24.84 -8.53 -16.71
C ASN A 240 23.52 -8.38 -17.48
N GLU A 241 22.54 -9.23 -17.18
CA GLU A 241 21.21 -9.16 -17.78
C GLU A 241 20.44 -7.92 -17.31
N LEU A 242 20.64 -7.49 -16.07
CA LEU A 242 20.07 -6.24 -15.58
C LEU A 242 20.59 -5.03 -16.37
N LYS A 243 21.90 -5.01 -16.70
CA LYS A 243 22.52 -3.95 -17.50
C LYS A 243 22.05 -3.95 -18.97
N SER A 244 21.60 -5.07 -19.48
CA SER A 244 21.08 -5.24 -20.86
C SER A 244 19.60 -4.92 -21.00
N ASN A 245 18.94 -4.40 -19.94
CA ASN A 245 17.49 -4.16 -19.90
C ASN A 245 16.62 -5.39 -20.21
N ASN A 246 17.06 -6.55 -19.77
CA ASN A 246 16.32 -7.80 -19.90
C ASN A 246 15.84 -8.30 -18.53
N PRO A 247 14.72 -7.74 -17.99
CA PRO A 247 14.25 -8.02 -16.64
C PRO A 247 13.87 -9.50 -16.41
N GLU A 248 13.35 -10.17 -17.42
CA GLU A 248 12.95 -11.58 -17.32
C GLU A 248 14.15 -12.52 -17.11
N GLN A 249 15.32 -12.12 -17.60
CA GLN A 249 16.57 -12.88 -17.41
C GLN A 249 17.39 -12.35 -16.22
N ALA A 250 17.15 -11.11 -15.80
CA ALA A 250 17.82 -10.52 -14.65
C ALA A 250 17.44 -11.21 -13.33
N TYR A 251 16.17 -11.62 -13.19
CA TYR A 251 15.64 -12.29 -12.00
C TYR A 251 14.97 -13.60 -12.38
N GLN A 252 15.60 -14.69 -12.03
CA GLN A 252 15.03 -16.02 -12.22
C GLN A 252 14.38 -16.50 -10.93
N CYS A 253 13.05 -16.56 -10.92
CA CYS A 253 12.27 -17.14 -9.82
C CYS A 253 12.31 -18.66 -9.87
N TYR A 254 12.48 -19.28 -8.71
CA TYR A 254 12.35 -20.73 -8.53
C TYR A 254 11.61 -21.03 -7.22
N GLY A 255 10.92 -22.15 -7.18
CA GLY A 255 10.17 -22.56 -5.99
C GLY A 255 8.69 -22.18 -6.02
N TYR A 256 8.27 -21.21 -6.85
CA TYR A 256 6.87 -20.88 -7.08
C TYR A 256 6.64 -20.25 -8.47
N ASP A 257 5.39 -20.22 -8.91
CA ASP A 257 4.97 -19.54 -10.14
C ASP A 257 4.77 -18.03 -9.86
N GLN A 258 5.76 -17.24 -10.27
CA GLN A 258 5.74 -15.77 -10.09
C GLN A 258 4.56 -15.11 -10.82
N ASN A 259 4.22 -15.57 -12.03
CA ASN A 259 3.11 -14.99 -12.79
C ASN A 259 1.76 -15.27 -12.12
N ALA A 260 1.61 -16.45 -11.53
CA ALA A 260 0.42 -16.77 -10.74
C ALA A 260 0.34 -15.95 -9.45
N LEU A 261 1.47 -15.62 -8.79
CA LEU A 261 1.51 -14.72 -7.65
C LEU A 261 1.07 -13.31 -8.05
N ILE A 262 1.64 -12.76 -9.12
CA ILE A 262 1.26 -11.45 -9.68
C ILE A 262 -0.23 -11.43 -10.00
N LYS A 263 -0.74 -12.48 -10.65
CA LYS A 263 -2.17 -12.62 -10.95
C LYS A 263 -3.02 -12.65 -9.68
N ALA A 264 -2.60 -13.37 -8.64
CA ALA A 264 -3.34 -13.44 -7.37
C ALA A 264 -3.56 -12.04 -6.77
N ILE A 265 -2.52 -11.22 -6.73
CA ILE A 265 -2.56 -9.86 -6.21
C ILE A 265 -3.37 -8.93 -7.13
N ASN A 266 -3.08 -8.92 -8.43
CA ASN A 266 -3.68 -7.99 -9.39
C ASN A 266 -5.18 -8.22 -9.61
N THR A 267 -5.64 -9.45 -9.47
CA THR A 267 -7.06 -9.79 -9.63
C THR A 267 -7.77 -10.00 -8.30
N CYS A 268 -7.12 -9.74 -7.18
CA CYS A 268 -7.62 -10.00 -5.83
C CYS A 268 -8.18 -11.43 -5.70
N ASN A 269 -7.47 -12.42 -6.27
CA ASN A 269 -7.94 -13.79 -6.33
C ASN A 269 -7.65 -14.53 -5.03
N TYR A 270 -8.67 -14.64 -4.17
CA TYR A 270 -8.58 -15.29 -2.87
C TYR A 270 -8.02 -16.73 -2.93
N SER A 271 -8.50 -17.54 -3.87
CA SER A 271 -8.07 -18.95 -3.98
C SER A 271 -6.59 -19.08 -4.35
N LEU A 272 -6.11 -18.26 -5.29
CA LEU A 272 -4.68 -18.21 -5.61
C LEU A 272 -3.85 -17.65 -4.46
N ALA A 273 -4.30 -16.56 -3.85
CA ALA A 273 -3.61 -15.97 -2.70
C ALA A 273 -3.49 -16.97 -1.54
N ARG A 274 -4.53 -17.76 -1.27
CA ARG A 274 -4.50 -18.82 -0.25
C ARG A 274 -3.44 -19.88 -0.55
N LYS A 275 -3.27 -20.28 -1.82
CA LYS A 275 -2.20 -21.21 -2.20
C LYS A 275 -0.81 -20.66 -1.93
N PHE A 276 -0.59 -19.37 -2.27
CA PHE A 276 0.68 -18.71 -2.00
C PHE A 276 0.91 -18.46 -0.50
N PHE A 277 -0.12 -18.13 0.25
CA PHE A 277 -0.01 -18.02 1.70
C PHE A 277 0.38 -19.37 2.34
N ASN A 278 -0.27 -20.46 1.93
CA ASN A 278 0.10 -21.82 2.39
C ASN A 278 1.55 -22.21 2.03
N PHE A 279 2.10 -21.65 0.97
CA PHE A 279 3.52 -21.78 0.66
C PHE A 279 4.37 -20.87 1.56
N ALA A 280 3.98 -19.61 1.74
CA ALA A 280 4.71 -18.62 2.52
C ALA A 280 4.83 -18.96 4.00
N VAL A 281 3.82 -19.66 4.59
CA VAL A 281 3.83 -20.06 6.02
C VAL A 281 5.03 -20.93 6.40
N ASN A 282 5.62 -21.66 5.44
CA ASN A 282 6.83 -22.47 5.70
C ASN A 282 8.07 -21.61 6.03
N PHE A 283 8.01 -20.32 5.81
CA PHE A 283 9.10 -19.36 6.01
C PHE A 283 8.79 -18.32 7.08
N MET A 284 7.55 -18.27 7.56
CA MET A 284 7.07 -17.29 8.53
C MET A 284 7.05 -17.86 9.96
N PRO A 285 7.31 -17.03 10.97
CA PRO A 285 7.08 -17.43 12.37
C PRO A 285 5.62 -17.80 12.62
N ASN A 286 5.38 -18.89 13.37
CA ASN A 286 4.02 -19.35 13.68
C ASN A 286 3.11 -18.25 14.26
N ARG A 287 3.67 -17.34 15.05
CA ARG A 287 2.93 -16.20 15.61
C ARG A 287 2.38 -15.29 14.51
N LEU A 288 3.18 -14.96 13.50
CA LEU A 288 2.72 -14.15 12.37
C LEU A 288 1.66 -14.87 11.56
N VAL A 289 1.84 -16.16 11.29
CA VAL A 289 0.85 -16.99 10.60
C VAL A 289 -0.48 -16.93 11.34
N SER A 290 -0.47 -17.14 12.66
CA SER A 290 -1.68 -17.10 13.49
C SER A 290 -2.37 -15.72 13.44
N LEU A 291 -1.61 -14.63 13.44
CA LEU A 291 -2.17 -13.28 13.32
C LEU A 291 -2.83 -13.04 11.96
N VAL A 292 -2.20 -13.50 10.87
CA VAL A 292 -2.79 -13.40 9.51
C VAL A 292 -4.10 -14.21 9.44
N GLU A 293 -4.11 -15.44 9.92
CA GLU A 293 -5.32 -16.29 9.94
C GLU A 293 -6.43 -15.69 10.82
N TYR A 294 -6.07 -15.07 11.92
CA TYR A 294 -7.03 -14.34 12.76
C TYR A 294 -7.71 -13.21 11.98
N GLU A 295 -6.92 -12.35 11.32
CA GLU A 295 -7.46 -11.22 10.54
C GLU A 295 -8.30 -11.67 9.34
N ILE A 296 -7.97 -12.79 8.71
CA ILE A 296 -8.76 -13.39 7.62
C ILE A 296 -10.13 -13.86 8.14
N SER A 297 -10.18 -14.47 9.33
CA SER A 297 -11.40 -15.01 9.93
C SER A 297 -12.28 -13.96 10.63
N HIS A 298 -11.74 -12.76 10.89
CA HIS A 298 -12.43 -11.67 11.58
C HIS A 298 -12.47 -10.39 10.73
N PRO A 299 -13.19 -10.39 9.60
CA PRO A 299 -13.29 -9.20 8.75
C PRO A 299 -13.99 -8.06 9.51
N CYS A 300 -13.40 -6.88 9.49
CA CYS A 300 -13.94 -5.69 10.12
C CYS A 300 -14.47 -4.70 9.08
N SER A 301 -15.31 -3.75 9.54
CA SER A 301 -15.81 -2.67 8.70
C SER A 301 -14.66 -1.80 8.15
N LEU A 302 -14.82 -1.39 6.90
CA LEU A 302 -13.97 -0.38 6.24
C LEU A 302 -14.48 1.05 6.46
N ILE A 303 -15.62 1.21 7.14
CA ILE A 303 -16.26 2.49 7.43
C ILE A 303 -16.20 2.74 8.94
N PHE A 304 -15.86 3.95 9.35
CA PHE A 304 -15.79 4.38 10.75
C PHE A 304 -16.11 5.87 10.92
#